data_06c8816103d19d6b9495b4d3cbe607b8
#
_entry.id   06c8816103d19d6b9495b4d3cbe607b8
#
_cell.length_a   1.000
_cell.length_b   1.000
_cell.length_c   1.000
_cell.angle_alpha   90.00
_cell.angle_beta   90.00
_cell.angle_gamma   90.00
#
_symmetry.space_group_name_H-M   'P 1'
#
loop_
_entity.id
_entity.type
_entity.pdbx_description
1 polymer ?
#
loop_
_entity_poly.entity_id
_entity_poly.type
_entity_poly.pdbx_seq_one_letter_code
_entity_poly.pdbx_strand_id
1 'polypeptide(L)'
;MDCEFCTSAGGDILWQDERCRIIRVGGKEAVDFPGFCRVIWKEHQREMNDLSVADRRHLMGVVFATEAALRSLYQPFKINLASLGNATPHVHWHVIPRF
;
A
#
# COMPACT_ATOMS: atom_id res chain seq x y z
N MET A 1 20.76 1.44 7.17
CA MET A 1 19.76 0.39 7.14
C MET A 1 19.13 0.32 5.77
N ASP A 2 19.10 -0.87 5.19
CA ASP A 2 18.63 -1.06 3.83
C ASP A 2 17.16 -1.41 3.80
N CYS A 3 16.33 -0.37 3.83
CA CYS A 3 14.89 -0.55 3.68
C CYS A 3 14.47 -0.11 2.29
N GLU A 4 13.88 -1.00 1.54
CA GLU A 4 13.43 -0.72 0.17
C GLU A 4 12.48 0.49 0.13
N PHE A 5 11.54 0.57 1.08
CA PHE A 5 10.55 1.64 1.07
C PHE A 5 11.06 2.96 1.65
N CYS A 6 12.23 2.96 2.29
CA CYS A 6 12.93 4.18 2.69
C CYS A 6 13.79 4.74 1.56
N THR A 7 14.30 3.86 0.69
CA THR A 7 15.30 4.22 -0.33
C THR A 7 14.73 4.33 -1.73
N SER A 8 13.53 3.79 -1.97
CA SER A 8 12.87 3.88 -3.28
C SER A 8 11.38 4.10 -3.10
N ALA A 9 10.71 4.49 -4.19
CA ALA A 9 9.26 4.68 -4.16
C ALA A 9 8.50 3.35 -4.00
N GLY A 10 9.08 2.25 -4.45
CA GLY A 10 8.46 0.93 -4.41
C GLY A 10 7.57 0.62 -5.61
N GLY A 11 7.41 1.55 -6.54
CA GLY A 11 6.59 1.42 -7.74
C GLY A 11 6.24 2.78 -8.29
N ASP A 12 5.26 2.83 -9.18
CA ASP A 12 4.80 4.11 -9.74
C ASP A 12 3.93 4.83 -8.71
N ILE A 13 4.32 6.05 -8.33
CA ILE A 13 3.55 6.84 -7.37
C ILE A 13 2.30 7.35 -8.07
N LEU A 14 1.13 6.95 -7.56
CA LEU A 14 -0.16 7.40 -8.05
C LEU A 14 -0.67 8.61 -7.26
N TRP A 15 -0.33 8.66 -5.97
CA TRP A 15 -0.73 9.73 -5.07
C TRP A 15 0.16 9.70 -3.85
N GLN A 16 0.39 10.87 -3.25
CA GLN A 16 1.11 10.94 -1.97
C GLN A 16 0.75 12.20 -1.22
N ASP A 17 0.88 12.12 0.11
CA ASP A 17 0.87 13.28 0.97
C ASP A 17 2.14 13.27 1.82
N GLU A 18 2.17 14.06 2.89
CA GLU A 18 3.34 14.16 3.76
C GLU A 18 3.54 12.92 4.64
N ARG A 19 2.54 12.01 4.73
CA ARG A 19 2.57 10.86 5.64
C ARG A 19 2.62 9.50 4.92
N CYS A 20 2.08 9.40 3.73
CA CYS A 20 2.06 8.12 3.01
C CYS A 20 1.93 8.33 1.50
N ARG A 21 2.09 7.23 0.76
CA ARG A 21 1.93 7.23 -0.69
C ARG A 21 1.20 5.98 -1.15
N ILE A 22 0.51 6.11 -2.29
CA ILE A 22 -0.09 4.99 -3.00
C ILE A 22 0.78 4.75 -4.22
N ILE A 23 1.25 3.51 -4.39
CA ILE A 23 2.04 3.13 -5.57
C ILE A 23 1.34 2.00 -6.31
N ARG A 24 1.58 1.95 -7.63
CA ARG A 24 1.19 0.81 -8.45
C ARG A 24 2.40 -0.12 -8.53
N VAL A 25 2.16 -1.40 -8.21
CA VAL A 25 3.20 -2.42 -8.27
C VAL A 25 3.49 -2.73 -9.73
N GLY A 26 4.78 -2.80 -10.08
CA GLY A 26 5.22 -3.09 -11.44
C GLY A 26 5.71 -4.53 -11.60
N GLY A 27 6.30 -4.80 -12.75
CA GLY A 27 6.95 -6.07 -13.05
C GLY A 27 5.99 -7.24 -13.18
N LYS A 28 6.47 -8.42 -12.80
CA LYS A 28 5.71 -9.67 -12.93
C LYS A 28 4.42 -9.64 -12.11
N GLU A 29 4.47 -9.02 -10.94
CA GLU A 29 3.30 -8.91 -10.06
C GLU A 29 2.18 -8.11 -10.70
N ALA A 30 2.51 -7.10 -11.51
CA ALA A 30 1.52 -6.32 -12.23
C ALA A 30 0.81 -7.13 -13.32
N VAL A 31 1.51 -8.10 -13.90
CA VAL A 31 0.94 -9.00 -14.90
C VAL A 31 0.02 -10.02 -14.23
N ASP A 32 0.49 -10.62 -13.13
CA ASP A 32 -0.25 -11.67 -12.43
C ASP A 32 -1.45 -11.09 -11.65
N PHE A 33 -1.31 -9.85 -11.16
CA PHE A 33 -2.33 -9.19 -10.32
C PHE A 33 -2.60 -7.78 -10.86
N PRO A 34 -3.41 -7.65 -11.94
CA PRO A 34 -3.72 -6.33 -12.50
C PRO A 34 -4.37 -5.41 -11.46
N GLY A 35 -3.88 -4.18 -11.38
CA GLY A 35 -4.41 -3.19 -10.45
C GLY A 35 -3.82 -3.27 -9.04
N PHE A 36 -2.84 -4.14 -8.82
CA PHE A 36 -2.19 -4.30 -7.52
C PHE A 36 -1.53 -2.99 -7.10
N CYS A 37 -1.95 -2.45 -5.95
CA CYS A 37 -1.38 -1.25 -5.36
C CYS A 37 -0.87 -1.54 -3.96
N ARG A 38 0.04 -0.69 -3.49
CA ARG A 38 0.47 -0.66 -2.09
C ARG A 38 0.27 0.74 -1.54
N VAL A 39 -0.12 0.81 -0.27
CA VAL A 39 -0.12 2.05 0.49
C VAL A 39 1.04 1.96 1.47
N ILE A 40 1.99 2.88 1.37
CA ILE A 40 3.26 2.81 2.10
C ILE A 40 3.35 4.01 3.04
N TRP A 41 3.55 3.73 4.32
CA TRP A 41 3.77 4.78 5.31
C TRP A 41 5.16 5.40 5.08
N LYS A 42 5.28 6.71 5.20
CA LYS A 42 6.54 7.38 4.86
C LYS A 42 7.63 7.11 5.88
N GLU A 43 7.33 7.34 7.16
CA GLU A 43 8.30 7.16 8.23
C GLU A 43 8.57 5.67 8.45
N HIS A 44 9.83 5.32 8.69
CA HIS A 44 10.19 3.91 8.91
C HIS A 44 9.64 3.44 10.25
N GLN A 45 8.57 2.68 10.22
CA GLN A 45 7.98 2.00 11.37
C GLN A 45 7.72 0.56 10.97
N ARG A 46 7.97 -0.36 11.88
CA ARG A 46 7.87 -1.79 11.59
C ARG A 46 6.44 -2.31 11.76
N GLU A 47 5.74 -1.86 12.80
CA GLU A 47 4.42 -2.38 13.15
C GLU A 47 3.36 -1.29 13.17
N MET A 48 2.11 -1.68 12.95
CA MET A 48 1.00 -0.73 13.00
C MET A 48 0.88 -0.05 14.37
N ASN A 49 1.17 -0.78 15.45
CA ASN A 49 1.10 -0.22 16.78
C ASN A 49 2.21 0.79 17.09
N ASP A 50 3.23 0.88 16.24
CA ASP A 50 4.26 1.91 16.37
C ASP A 50 3.76 3.27 15.87
N LEU A 51 2.66 3.29 15.12
CA LEU A 51 2.04 4.54 14.68
C LEU A 51 1.11 5.07 15.78
N SER A 52 0.96 6.41 15.83
CA SER A 52 -0.04 7.02 16.70
C SER A 52 -1.45 6.64 16.23
N VAL A 53 -2.44 6.82 17.11
CA VAL A 53 -3.84 6.56 16.74
C VAL A 53 -4.25 7.42 15.54
N ALA A 54 -3.85 8.69 15.52
CA ALA A 54 -4.17 9.60 14.42
C ALA A 54 -3.54 9.10 13.11
N ASP A 55 -2.29 8.64 13.15
CA ASP A 55 -1.59 8.15 11.97
C ASP A 55 -2.19 6.84 11.47
N ARG A 56 -2.56 5.93 12.38
CA ARG A 56 -3.26 4.69 11.98
C ARG A 56 -4.58 4.99 11.27
N ARG A 57 -5.35 5.94 11.79
CA ARG A 57 -6.60 6.34 11.16
C ARG A 57 -6.38 6.95 9.79
N HIS A 58 -5.37 7.79 9.67
CA HIS A 58 -5.02 8.40 8.39
C HIS A 58 -4.64 7.32 7.36
N LEU A 59 -3.74 6.44 7.76
CA LEU A 59 -3.28 5.35 6.87
C LEU A 59 -4.44 4.46 6.41
N MET A 60 -5.30 4.03 7.35
CA MET A 60 -6.43 3.17 7.00
C MET A 60 -7.45 3.91 6.12
N GLY A 61 -7.61 5.21 6.32
CA GLY A 61 -8.44 6.02 5.43
C GLY A 61 -7.93 5.99 3.99
N VAL A 62 -6.62 6.07 3.80
CA VAL A 62 -6.00 5.99 2.48
C VAL A 62 -6.14 4.58 1.90
N VAL A 63 -5.98 3.54 2.72
CA VAL A 63 -6.20 2.15 2.29
C VAL A 63 -7.63 1.96 1.79
N PHE A 64 -8.62 2.43 2.53
CA PHE A 64 -10.03 2.30 2.15
C PHE A 64 -10.36 3.13 0.91
N ALA A 65 -9.77 4.31 0.76
CA ALA A 65 -9.94 5.12 -0.45
C ALA A 65 -9.36 4.41 -1.68
N THR A 66 -8.21 3.76 -1.51
CA THR A 66 -7.58 2.97 -2.58
C THR A 66 -8.46 1.79 -2.97
N GLU A 67 -8.99 1.08 -2.00
CA GLU A 67 -9.94 -0.02 -2.25
C GLU A 67 -11.14 0.47 -3.04
N ALA A 68 -11.76 1.57 -2.62
CA ALA A 68 -12.94 2.12 -3.28
C ALA A 68 -12.64 2.50 -4.73
N ALA A 69 -11.50 3.11 -4.98
CA ALA A 69 -11.09 3.50 -6.33
C ALA A 69 -10.89 2.27 -7.22
N LEU A 70 -10.23 1.25 -6.73
CA LEU A 70 -9.99 0.02 -7.49
C LEU A 70 -11.28 -0.74 -7.77
N ARG A 71 -12.20 -0.76 -6.82
CA ARG A 71 -13.53 -1.36 -7.04
C ARG A 71 -14.28 -0.65 -8.16
N SER A 72 -14.22 0.68 -8.18
CA SER A 72 -14.89 1.46 -9.22
C SER A 72 -14.27 1.26 -10.59
N LEU A 73 -12.93 1.22 -10.65
CA LEU A 73 -12.21 1.13 -11.93
C LEU A 73 -12.25 -0.27 -12.54
N TYR A 74 -12.11 -1.32 -11.74
CA TYR A 74 -11.92 -2.68 -12.24
C TYR A 74 -13.11 -3.60 -12.00
N GLN A 75 -13.99 -3.25 -11.07
CA GLN A 75 -15.16 -4.07 -10.70
C GLN A 75 -14.75 -5.53 -10.39
N PRO A 76 -13.78 -5.72 -9.50
CA PRO A 76 -13.28 -7.06 -9.20
C PRO A 76 -14.29 -7.86 -8.38
N PHE A 77 -14.11 -9.18 -8.38
CA PHE A 77 -14.87 -10.10 -7.52
C PHE A 77 -14.60 -9.83 -6.03
N LYS A 78 -13.34 -9.50 -5.69
CA LYS A 78 -12.91 -9.27 -4.31
C LYS A 78 -11.71 -8.33 -4.30
N ILE A 79 -11.55 -7.57 -3.22
CA ILE A 79 -10.29 -6.86 -2.93
C ILE A 79 -9.66 -7.51 -1.71
N ASN A 80 -8.41 -7.94 -1.85
CA ASN A 80 -7.63 -8.43 -0.71
C ASN A 80 -6.86 -7.26 -0.10
N LEU A 81 -7.01 -7.09 1.20
CA LEU A 81 -6.23 -6.12 1.97
C LEU A 81 -5.32 -6.92 2.91
N ALA A 82 -4.02 -6.65 2.87
CA ALA A 82 -3.08 -7.35 3.71
C ALA A 82 -1.90 -6.45 4.07
N SER A 83 -1.49 -6.47 5.33
CA SER A 83 -0.25 -5.84 5.78
C SER A 83 0.69 -6.96 6.21
N LEU A 84 1.75 -7.14 5.45
CA LEU A 84 2.76 -8.14 5.70
C LEU A 84 4.04 -7.42 6.12
N GLY A 85 5.20 -7.81 5.65
CA GLY A 85 6.44 -7.10 5.97
C GLY A 85 7.53 -8.01 6.46
N ASN A 86 7.39 -9.32 6.22
CA ASN A 86 8.44 -10.26 6.60
C ASN A 86 9.71 -10.00 5.81
N ALA A 87 9.58 -9.63 4.53
CA ALA A 87 10.72 -9.30 3.68
C ALA A 87 11.14 -7.83 3.85
N THR A 88 10.18 -6.92 3.96
CA THR A 88 10.44 -5.49 4.13
C THR A 88 9.65 -5.00 5.35
N PRO A 89 10.28 -4.97 6.54
CA PRO A 89 9.58 -4.62 7.78
C PRO A 89 9.40 -3.09 7.93
N HIS A 90 8.58 -2.54 7.08
CA HIS A 90 8.21 -1.14 7.01
C HIS A 90 6.70 -1.09 6.72
N VAL A 91 5.92 -0.43 7.55
CA VAL A 91 4.46 -0.47 7.47
C VAL A 91 3.97 -0.13 6.06
N HIS A 92 3.29 -1.08 5.46
CA HIS A 92 2.66 -0.95 4.14
C HIS A 92 1.48 -1.91 4.03
N TRP A 93 0.52 -1.56 3.17
CA TRP A 93 -0.66 -2.37 2.93
C TRP A 93 -0.76 -2.74 1.46
N HIS A 94 -1.01 -4.01 1.20
CA HIS A 94 -1.32 -4.49 -0.14
C HIS A 94 -2.81 -4.31 -0.39
N VAL A 95 -3.16 -3.77 -1.56
CA VAL A 95 -4.55 -3.64 -2.01
C VAL A 95 -4.63 -4.32 -3.37
N ILE A 96 -5.20 -5.51 -3.40
CA ILE A 96 -5.12 -6.40 -4.56
C ILE A 96 -6.51 -6.75 -5.09
N PRO A 97 -6.89 -6.22 -6.26
CA PRO A 97 -8.11 -6.68 -6.92
C PRO A 97 -7.98 -8.15 -7.33
N ARG A 98 -9.03 -8.92 -7.11
CA ARG A 98 -9.08 -10.33 -7.50
C ARG A 98 -10.28 -10.53 -8.42
N PHE A 99 -10.01 -11.26 -9.52
CA PHE A 99 -10.99 -11.45 -10.58
C PHE A 99 -11.43 -12.89 -10.72
#